data_cbe9bf1274e6a97bc154d81a2b75fa8f
#
_entry.id   cbe9bf1274e6a97bc154d81a2b75fa8f
#
_cell.length_a   1.000
_cell.length_b   1.000
_cell.length_c   1.000
_cell.angle_alpha   90.00
_cell.angle_beta   90.00
_cell.angle_gamma   90.00
#
_symmetry.space_group_name_H-M   'P 1'
#
loop_
_entity.id
_entity.type
_entity.pdbx_description
1 polymer ?
#
loop_
_entity_poly.entity_id
_entity_poly.type
_entity_poly.pdbx_seq_one_letter_code
_entity_poly.pdbx_strand_id
1 'polypeptide(L)'
;MSKISVVIPCFVQNERVAKLLGNIVDKVVWQIAGKEHELIVVVDSTTVPICIKADKVVVLDRNCGVAFARNAGVEVAEGDWVAFFDADDSIPDNSIEILETSADAAAPETDILQFKARHGDGNIAYPEPCAWGKLVRRSWIGKGFDQDQLIGEEDTLFLSKPSKKQYIPEVVYYHQPEANPDSLMKRFWRGDIKRRRDDSLTTD
;
A
#
# COMPACT_ATOMS: atom_id res chain seq x y z
N MET A 1 -3.76 -22.96 1.17
CA MET A 1 -4.25 -21.58 0.96
C MET A 1 -3.10 -20.65 1.26
N SER A 2 -2.82 -19.75 0.36
CA SER A 2 -1.72 -18.78 0.51
C SER A 2 -2.09 -17.73 1.57
N LYS A 3 -1.21 -17.49 2.55
CA LYS A 3 -1.40 -16.41 3.53
C LYS A 3 -1.01 -15.06 2.90
N ILE A 4 -1.87 -14.06 3.06
CA ILE A 4 -1.67 -12.70 2.56
C ILE A 4 -1.48 -11.75 3.73
N SER A 5 -0.45 -10.92 3.68
CA SER A 5 -0.27 -9.74 4.53
C SER A 5 -0.71 -8.49 3.76
N VAL A 6 -1.73 -7.82 4.25
CA VAL A 6 -2.12 -6.49 3.74
C VAL A 6 -1.39 -5.43 4.52
N VAL A 7 -0.59 -4.60 3.85
CA VAL A 7 0.20 -3.52 4.46
C VAL A 7 -0.40 -2.17 4.07
N ILE A 8 -0.80 -1.38 5.06
CA ILE A 8 -1.32 -0.02 4.87
C ILE A 8 -0.37 0.99 5.51
N PRO A 9 0.52 1.63 4.74
CA PRO A 9 1.31 2.75 5.23
C PRO A 9 0.41 3.99 5.35
N CYS A 10 0.54 4.75 6.44
CA CYS A 10 -0.24 5.96 6.63
C CYS A 10 0.52 7.03 7.40
N PHE A 11 0.43 8.28 6.94
CA PHE A 11 0.80 9.47 7.69
C PHE A 11 -0.47 10.25 8.02
N VAL A 12 -0.86 10.26 9.29
CA VAL A 12 -2.16 10.80 9.73
C VAL A 12 -2.00 12.24 10.19
N GLN A 13 -2.21 13.19 9.27
CA GLN A 13 -2.03 14.63 9.49
C GLN A 13 -3.24 15.33 10.11
N ASN A 14 -4.43 14.74 9.99
CA ASN A 14 -5.70 15.35 10.43
C ASN A 14 -6.80 14.28 10.54
N GLU A 15 -7.95 14.69 11.11
CA GLU A 15 -9.10 13.80 11.30
C GLU A 15 -9.69 13.24 10.00
N ARG A 16 -9.57 13.97 8.87
CA ARG A 16 -10.02 13.47 7.57
C ARG A 16 -9.21 12.26 7.14
N VAL A 17 -7.88 12.34 7.23
CA VAL A 17 -6.99 11.21 6.90
C VAL A 17 -7.22 10.05 7.87
N ALA A 18 -7.41 10.33 9.18
CA ALA A 18 -7.77 9.32 10.16
C ALA A 18 -9.07 8.58 9.79
N LYS A 19 -10.08 9.30 9.29
CA LYS A 19 -11.34 8.71 8.83
C LYS A 19 -11.17 7.86 7.58
N LEU A 20 -10.37 8.31 6.59
CA LEU A 20 -10.09 7.53 5.39
C LEU A 20 -9.38 6.23 5.73
N LEU A 21 -8.33 6.30 6.58
CA LEU A 21 -7.66 5.13 7.11
C LEU A 21 -8.64 4.16 7.79
N GLY A 22 -9.53 4.67 8.65
CA GLY A 22 -10.56 3.86 9.31
C GLY A 22 -11.44 3.12 8.30
N ASN A 23 -11.87 3.79 7.23
CA ASN A 23 -12.74 3.18 6.22
C ASN A 23 -12.06 1.99 5.49
N ILE A 24 -10.79 2.13 5.08
CA ILE A 24 -10.10 1.03 4.39
C ILE A 24 -9.74 -0.09 5.37
N VAL A 25 -9.34 0.23 6.59
CA VAL A 25 -9.07 -0.74 7.66
C VAL A 25 -10.32 -1.59 7.93
N ASP A 26 -11.48 -0.97 8.14
CA ASP A 26 -12.74 -1.70 8.40
C ASP A 26 -13.10 -2.62 7.23
N LYS A 27 -12.92 -2.19 5.99
CA LYS A 27 -13.15 -3.03 4.81
C LYS A 27 -12.21 -4.23 4.74
N VAL A 28 -10.93 -4.05 5.04
CA VAL A 28 -9.96 -5.15 5.04
C VAL A 28 -10.27 -6.12 6.17
N VAL A 29 -10.49 -5.62 7.40
CA VAL A 29 -10.84 -6.43 8.57
C VAL A 29 -12.07 -7.29 8.30
N TRP A 30 -13.11 -6.72 7.68
CA TRP A 30 -14.32 -7.47 7.30
C TRP A 30 -14.02 -8.59 6.31
N GLN A 31 -13.15 -8.35 5.30
CA GLN A 31 -12.84 -9.33 4.26
C GLN A 31 -11.88 -10.44 4.71
N ILE A 32 -11.02 -10.19 5.71
CA ILE A 32 -10.11 -11.20 6.26
C ILE A 32 -10.70 -11.97 7.44
N ALA A 33 -11.89 -11.56 7.93
CA ALA A 33 -12.51 -12.19 9.09
C ALA A 33 -12.67 -13.71 8.90
N GLY A 34 -12.12 -14.49 9.84
CA GLY A 34 -12.15 -15.97 9.79
C GLY A 34 -11.17 -16.62 8.81
N LYS A 35 -10.26 -15.82 8.21
CA LYS A 35 -9.18 -16.30 7.33
C LYS A 35 -7.83 -16.18 8.03
N GLU A 36 -6.80 -16.87 7.50
CA GLU A 36 -5.42 -16.79 8.02
C GLU A 36 -4.62 -15.57 7.52
N HIS A 37 -5.27 -14.64 6.82
CA HIS A 37 -4.65 -13.40 6.37
C HIS A 37 -4.41 -12.45 7.54
N GLU A 38 -3.59 -11.44 7.34
CA GLU A 38 -3.31 -10.43 8.35
C GLU A 38 -3.35 -9.02 7.78
N LEU A 39 -3.77 -8.06 8.61
CA LEU A 39 -3.71 -6.64 8.35
C LEU A 39 -2.60 -6.00 9.20
N ILE A 40 -1.68 -5.30 8.53
CA ILE A 40 -0.58 -4.57 9.13
C ILE A 40 -0.76 -3.08 8.79
N VAL A 41 -0.94 -2.25 9.80
CA VAL A 41 -0.99 -0.79 9.61
C VAL A 41 0.31 -0.19 10.11
N VAL A 42 0.98 0.58 9.26
CA VAL A 42 2.20 1.29 9.62
C VAL A 42 1.91 2.78 9.70
N VAL A 43 1.93 3.30 10.92
CA VAL A 43 1.68 4.71 11.21
C VAL A 43 3.01 5.46 11.10
N ASP A 44 3.22 6.12 9.96
CA ASP A 44 4.39 6.96 9.69
C ASP A 44 4.17 8.36 10.30
N SER A 45 4.09 8.39 11.64
CA SER A 45 3.71 9.55 12.45
C SER A 45 2.22 9.91 12.39
N THR A 46 1.74 10.57 13.44
CA THR A 46 0.38 11.11 13.53
C THR A 46 0.36 12.38 14.35
N THR A 47 -0.52 13.31 13.98
CA THR A 47 -0.78 14.55 14.73
C THR A 47 -2.12 14.56 15.46
N VAL A 48 -2.90 13.49 15.27
CA VAL A 48 -4.23 13.31 15.88
C VAL A 48 -4.34 11.92 16.50
N PRO A 49 -5.17 11.74 17.54
CA PRO A 49 -5.46 10.42 18.08
C PRO A 49 -6.09 9.52 17.03
N ILE A 50 -5.64 8.27 16.96
CA ILE A 50 -6.18 7.24 16.07
C ILE A 50 -6.47 5.97 16.86
N CYS A 51 -7.54 5.27 16.46
CA CYS A 51 -7.87 3.95 16.96
C CYS A 51 -7.93 3.01 15.76
N ILE A 52 -7.04 2.03 15.71
CA ILE A 52 -6.86 1.12 14.57
C ILE A 52 -7.11 -0.31 15.02
N LYS A 53 -7.99 -1.00 14.31
CA LYS A 53 -8.22 -2.44 14.46
C LYS A 53 -7.42 -3.17 13.40
N ALA A 54 -6.25 -3.66 13.73
CA ALA A 54 -5.40 -4.43 12.84
C ALA A 54 -4.71 -5.55 13.64
N ASP A 55 -4.22 -6.58 12.95
CA ASP A 55 -3.47 -7.66 13.60
C ASP A 55 -2.13 -7.16 14.11
N LYS A 56 -1.50 -6.24 13.36
CA LYS A 56 -0.26 -5.58 13.75
C LYS A 56 -0.34 -4.09 13.47
N VAL A 57 0.13 -3.28 14.43
CA VAL A 57 0.29 -1.83 14.27
C VAL A 57 1.74 -1.47 14.56
N VAL A 58 2.43 -0.95 13.55
CA VAL A 58 3.79 -0.43 13.68
C VAL A 58 3.70 1.09 13.72
N VAL A 59 4.26 1.71 14.75
CA VAL A 59 4.27 3.17 14.90
C VAL A 59 5.71 3.66 14.79
N LEU A 60 5.96 4.54 13.83
CA LEU A 60 7.27 5.17 13.66
C LEU A 60 7.32 6.47 14.47
N ASP A 61 8.47 6.75 15.07
CA ASP A 61 8.67 7.91 15.95
C ASP A 61 8.54 9.25 15.20
N ARG A 62 8.74 9.24 13.90
CA ARG A 62 8.66 10.41 13.02
C ARG A 62 8.24 10.02 11.63
N ASN A 63 7.87 10.99 10.80
CA ASN A 63 7.61 10.76 9.38
C ASN A 63 8.93 10.39 8.66
N CYS A 64 9.02 9.13 8.26
CA CYS A 64 10.17 8.54 7.55
C CYS A 64 9.89 8.34 6.05
N GLY A 65 8.65 8.57 5.61
CA GLY A 65 8.23 8.43 4.21
C GLY A 65 7.66 7.05 3.87
N VAL A 66 6.91 7.01 2.77
CA VAL A 66 6.12 5.83 2.37
C VAL A 66 6.96 4.58 2.10
N ALA A 67 8.16 4.74 1.51
CA ALA A 67 9.10 3.63 1.27
C ALA A 67 9.52 2.96 2.60
N PHE A 68 9.88 3.77 3.60
CA PHE A 68 10.25 3.29 4.92
C PHE A 68 9.06 2.59 5.60
N ALA A 69 7.89 3.22 5.56
CA ALA A 69 6.69 2.65 6.15
C ALA A 69 6.30 1.30 5.51
N ARG A 70 6.37 1.19 4.16
CA ARG A 70 6.13 -0.09 3.47
C ARG A 70 7.15 -1.15 3.89
N ASN A 71 8.43 -0.81 3.99
CA ASN A 71 9.48 -1.73 4.43
C ASN A 71 9.24 -2.21 5.87
N ALA A 72 8.89 -1.31 6.78
CA ALA A 72 8.57 -1.67 8.17
C ALA A 72 7.37 -2.63 8.24
N GLY A 73 6.37 -2.46 7.38
CA GLY A 73 5.25 -3.39 7.25
C GLY A 73 5.68 -4.77 6.73
N VAL A 74 6.55 -4.81 5.71
CA VAL A 74 7.08 -6.06 5.16
C VAL A 74 7.93 -6.82 6.17
N GLU A 75 8.70 -6.12 7.00
CA GLU A 75 9.55 -6.73 8.03
C GLU A 75 8.76 -7.56 9.05
N VAL A 76 7.55 -7.11 9.40
CA VAL A 76 6.69 -7.82 10.36
C VAL A 76 5.65 -8.74 9.68
N ALA A 77 5.60 -8.74 8.34
CA ALA A 77 4.69 -9.56 7.56
C ALA A 77 5.06 -11.05 7.63
N GLU A 78 4.05 -11.90 7.81
CA GLU A 78 4.17 -13.36 7.88
C GLU A 78 3.59 -14.07 6.66
N GLY A 79 2.80 -13.37 5.83
CA GLY A 79 2.18 -13.92 4.64
C GLY A 79 3.20 -14.34 3.58
N ASP A 80 2.82 -15.28 2.73
CA ASP A 80 3.59 -15.67 1.54
C ASP A 80 3.59 -14.55 0.51
N TRP A 81 2.51 -13.79 0.50
CA TRP A 81 2.25 -12.68 -0.37
C TRP A 81 1.97 -11.40 0.41
N VAL A 82 2.35 -10.26 -0.18
CA VAL A 82 2.11 -8.91 0.38
C VAL A 82 1.32 -8.08 -0.61
N ALA A 83 0.22 -7.48 -0.14
CA ALA A 83 -0.53 -6.45 -0.84
C ALA A 83 -0.32 -5.11 -0.15
N PHE A 84 -0.07 -4.05 -0.93
CA PHE A 84 0.01 -2.68 -0.42
C PHE A 84 -1.27 -1.93 -0.77
N PHE A 85 -1.91 -1.31 0.23
CA PHE A 85 -3.06 -0.43 0.04
C PHE A 85 -2.76 0.94 0.63
N ASP A 86 -3.05 2.00 -0.10
CA ASP A 86 -2.84 3.36 0.42
C ASP A 86 -4.03 3.77 1.32
N ALA A 87 -3.74 4.50 2.39
CA ALA A 87 -4.71 4.81 3.45
C ALA A 87 -5.88 5.72 3.00
N ASP A 88 -5.74 6.41 1.88
CA ASP A 88 -6.73 7.34 1.31
C ASP A 88 -7.52 6.76 0.13
N ASP A 89 -7.33 5.47 -0.16
CA ASP A 89 -8.01 4.76 -1.23
C ASP A 89 -9.12 3.81 -0.72
N SER A 90 -9.64 2.96 -1.59
CA SER A 90 -10.66 1.97 -1.22
C SER A 90 -10.49 0.68 -2.02
N ILE A 91 -11.23 -0.36 -1.64
CA ILE A 91 -11.23 -1.66 -2.31
C ILE A 91 -12.67 -2.16 -2.56
N PRO A 92 -12.92 -2.95 -3.62
CA PRO A 92 -14.14 -3.75 -3.77
C PRO A 92 -14.38 -4.69 -2.59
N ASP A 93 -15.61 -5.09 -2.38
CA ASP A 93 -16.01 -5.95 -1.24
C ASP A 93 -15.52 -7.41 -1.36
N ASN A 94 -15.00 -7.81 -2.51
CA ASN A 94 -14.45 -9.15 -2.79
C ASN A 94 -12.95 -9.12 -3.14
N SER A 95 -12.25 -8.04 -2.82
CA SER A 95 -10.83 -7.87 -3.21
C SER A 95 -9.94 -8.95 -2.62
N ILE A 96 -10.08 -9.23 -1.33
CA ILE A 96 -9.23 -10.23 -0.65
C ILE A 96 -9.51 -11.64 -1.18
N GLU A 97 -10.76 -11.98 -1.50
CA GLU A 97 -11.11 -13.27 -2.11
C GLU A 97 -10.46 -13.44 -3.49
N ILE A 98 -10.47 -12.38 -4.31
CA ILE A 98 -9.80 -12.39 -5.62
C ILE A 98 -8.28 -12.54 -5.45
N LEU A 99 -7.67 -11.80 -4.51
CA LEU A 99 -6.24 -11.90 -4.22
C LEU A 99 -5.87 -13.33 -3.78
N GLU A 100 -6.62 -13.92 -2.85
CA GLU A 100 -6.42 -15.26 -2.31
C GLU A 100 -6.51 -16.33 -3.42
N THR A 101 -7.61 -16.31 -4.19
CA THR A 101 -7.82 -17.27 -5.28
C THR A 101 -6.73 -17.17 -6.34
N SER A 102 -6.29 -15.93 -6.66
CA SER A 102 -5.22 -15.73 -7.62
C SER A 102 -3.85 -16.17 -7.10
N ALA A 103 -3.59 -15.97 -5.80
CA ALA A 103 -2.36 -16.43 -5.15
C ALA A 103 -2.26 -17.96 -5.15
N ASP A 104 -3.37 -18.64 -4.85
CA ASP A 104 -3.43 -20.11 -4.84
C ASP A 104 -3.29 -20.72 -6.26
N ALA A 105 -3.74 -20.01 -7.28
CA ALA A 105 -3.61 -20.40 -8.69
C ALA A 105 -2.29 -19.97 -9.35
N ALA A 106 -1.48 -19.16 -8.68
CA ALA A 106 -0.24 -18.63 -9.25
C ALA A 106 0.80 -19.73 -9.48
N ALA A 107 1.51 -19.66 -10.62
CA ALA A 107 2.64 -20.54 -10.86
C ALA A 107 3.74 -20.33 -9.80
N PRO A 108 4.48 -21.39 -9.41
CA PRO A 108 5.51 -21.30 -8.35
C PRO A 108 6.54 -20.20 -8.59
N GLU A 109 6.86 -19.94 -9.85
CA GLU A 109 7.84 -18.91 -10.26
C GLU A 109 7.26 -17.50 -10.38
N THR A 110 5.96 -17.30 -10.17
CA THR A 110 5.35 -15.96 -10.24
C THR A 110 5.78 -15.11 -9.06
N ASP A 111 6.35 -13.95 -9.33
CA ASP A 111 6.80 -12.99 -8.33
C ASP A 111 5.72 -11.95 -8.01
N ILE A 112 4.98 -11.51 -9.04
CA ILE A 112 3.99 -10.45 -8.95
C ILE A 112 2.72 -10.85 -9.69
N LEU A 113 1.58 -10.79 -8.99
CA LEU A 113 0.25 -10.79 -9.59
C LEU A 113 -0.21 -9.33 -9.69
N GLN A 114 -0.48 -8.89 -10.91
CA GLN A 114 -0.90 -7.52 -11.16
C GLN A 114 -2.37 -7.47 -11.57
N PHE A 115 -3.17 -6.74 -10.82
CA PHE A 115 -4.60 -6.62 -10.97
C PHE A 115 -4.96 -5.28 -11.59
N LYS A 116 -6.16 -5.19 -12.16
CA LYS A 116 -6.72 -3.90 -12.57
C LYS A 116 -7.16 -3.09 -11.35
N ALA A 117 -7.08 -1.78 -11.51
CA ALA A 117 -7.64 -0.81 -10.59
C ALA A 117 -8.59 0.13 -11.32
N ARG A 118 -9.59 0.63 -10.60
CA ARG A 118 -10.45 1.72 -11.06
C ARG A 118 -9.89 3.04 -10.54
N HIS A 119 -9.65 3.98 -11.43
CA HIS A 119 -9.25 5.34 -11.10
C HIS A 119 -10.45 6.24 -10.84
N GLY A 120 -10.22 7.39 -10.17
CA GLY A 120 -11.28 8.34 -9.81
C GLY A 120 -12.10 8.90 -11.00
N ASP A 121 -11.51 8.93 -12.19
CA ASP A 121 -12.15 9.28 -13.45
C ASP A 121 -13.00 8.14 -14.06
N GLY A 122 -13.05 6.97 -13.38
CA GLY A 122 -13.76 5.78 -13.82
C GLY A 122 -12.96 4.86 -14.74
N ASN A 123 -11.76 5.26 -15.18
CA ASN A 123 -10.91 4.43 -16.01
C ASN A 123 -10.47 3.17 -15.24
N ILE A 124 -10.41 2.03 -15.95
CA ILE A 124 -9.96 0.74 -15.40
C ILE A 124 -8.72 0.31 -16.16
N ALA A 125 -7.60 0.21 -15.47
CA ALA A 125 -6.32 -0.15 -16.06
C ALA A 125 -5.45 -0.94 -15.05
N TYR A 126 -4.36 -1.50 -15.55
CA TYR A 126 -3.28 -2.01 -14.70
C TYR A 126 -2.45 -0.82 -14.21
N PRO A 127 -2.31 -0.65 -12.87
CA PRO A 127 -1.54 0.47 -12.33
C PRO A 127 -0.03 0.24 -12.55
N GLU A 128 0.60 1.14 -13.24
CA GLU A 128 2.05 1.16 -13.45
C GLU A 128 2.58 2.60 -13.27
N PRO A 129 3.65 2.80 -12.52
CA PRO A 129 4.45 1.85 -11.71
C PRO A 129 4.08 1.87 -10.21
N CYS A 130 2.83 1.72 -9.83
CA CYS A 130 2.37 1.83 -8.42
C CYS A 130 2.53 0.52 -7.65
N ALA A 131 2.82 0.58 -6.35
CA ALA A 131 2.87 -0.60 -5.47
C ALA A 131 1.48 -1.20 -5.22
N TRP A 132 0.43 -0.37 -5.15
CA TRP A 132 -0.95 -0.83 -5.01
C TRP A 132 -1.48 -1.51 -6.29
N GLY A 133 -2.56 -2.28 -6.16
CA GLY A 133 -3.10 -3.08 -7.26
C GLY A 133 -2.23 -4.27 -7.65
N LYS A 134 -1.34 -4.66 -6.76
CA LYS A 134 -0.44 -5.81 -6.92
C LYS A 134 -0.44 -6.69 -5.68
N LEU A 135 -0.23 -7.98 -5.91
CA LEU A 135 0.10 -8.95 -4.88
C LEU A 135 1.52 -9.45 -5.17
N VAL A 136 2.44 -9.18 -4.26
CA VAL A 136 3.86 -9.41 -4.45
C VAL A 136 4.32 -10.56 -3.56
N ARG A 137 5.03 -11.53 -4.13
CA ARG A 137 5.60 -12.63 -3.34
C ARG A 137 6.61 -12.09 -2.34
N ARG A 138 6.41 -12.34 -1.04
CA ARG A 138 7.23 -11.76 0.04
C ARG A 138 8.73 -12.09 -0.14
N SER A 139 9.05 -13.29 -0.57
CA SER A 139 10.45 -13.69 -0.83
C SER A 139 11.12 -12.90 -1.97
N TRP A 140 10.35 -12.38 -2.94
CA TRP A 140 10.87 -11.56 -4.04
C TRP A 140 11.14 -10.11 -3.59
N ILE A 141 10.44 -9.60 -2.57
CA ILE A 141 10.60 -8.21 -2.10
C ILE A 141 12.08 -7.93 -1.72
N GLY A 142 12.75 -8.89 -1.07
CA GLY A 142 14.18 -8.80 -0.76
C GLY A 142 14.48 -7.61 0.16
N LYS A 143 15.32 -6.66 -0.32
CA LYS A 143 15.67 -5.45 0.44
C LYS A 143 14.53 -4.40 0.52
N GLY A 144 13.39 -4.66 -0.13
CA GLY A 144 12.25 -3.76 -0.14
C GLY A 144 12.41 -2.55 -1.06
N PHE A 145 11.74 -1.46 -0.67
CA PHE A 145 11.78 -0.16 -1.34
C PHE A 145 13.05 0.58 -0.94
N ASP A 146 13.62 1.30 -1.88
CA ASP A 146 14.77 2.17 -1.61
C ASP A 146 14.30 3.42 -0.85
N GLN A 147 14.84 3.63 0.34
CA GLN A 147 14.44 4.69 1.27
C GLN A 147 15.06 6.05 0.92
N ASP A 148 16.13 6.05 0.12
CA ASP A 148 16.86 7.27 -0.28
C ASP A 148 16.28 7.89 -1.56
N GLN A 149 15.18 7.34 -2.07
CA GLN A 149 14.59 7.80 -3.32
C GLN A 149 13.70 9.04 -3.17
N LEU A 150 13.56 9.73 -4.29
CA LEU A 150 12.66 10.86 -4.41
C LEU A 150 11.20 10.42 -4.34
N ILE A 151 10.34 11.27 -3.80
CA ILE A 151 8.90 11.04 -3.74
C ILE A 151 8.35 10.65 -5.12
N GLY A 152 7.67 9.49 -5.19
CA GLY A 152 7.06 8.95 -6.41
C GLY A 152 8.01 8.15 -7.30
N GLU A 153 9.28 7.99 -6.94
CA GLU A 153 10.23 7.12 -7.64
C GLU A 153 10.42 5.76 -6.96
N GLU A 154 10.08 5.65 -5.68
CA GLU A 154 10.22 4.43 -4.88
C GLU A 154 9.52 3.22 -5.49
N ASP A 155 8.31 3.41 -6.01
CA ASP A 155 7.53 2.35 -6.65
C ASP A 155 8.15 1.95 -7.99
N THR A 156 8.59 2.93 -8.79
CA THR A 156 9.22 2.70 -10.09
C THR A 156 10.48 1.87 -9.94
N LEU A 157 11.35 2.23 -9.00
CA LEU A 157 12.60 1.52 -8.76
C LEU A 157 12.38 0.13 -8.14
N PHE A 158 11.45 0.02 -7.18
CA PHE A 158 11.06 -1.25 -6.60
C PHE A 158 10.57 -2.23 -7.68
N LEU A 159 9.68 -1.78 -8.58
CA LEU A 159 9.07 -2.59 -9.63
C LEU A 159 9.94 -2.75 -10.89
N SER A 160 11.06 -2.04 -11.00
CA SER A 160 12.04 -2.20 -12.09
C SER A 160 12.92 -3.43 -11.94
N LYS A 161 12.94 -4.06 -10.76
CA LYS A 161 13.67 -5.32 -10.53
C LYS A 161 13.15 -6.41 -11.48
N PRO A 162 14.03 -7.29 -11.98
CA PRO A 162 13.60 -8.45 -12.76
C PRO A 162 12.53 -9.26 -12.00
N SER A 163 11.38 -9.49 -12.63
CA SER A 163 10.27 -10.21 -12.02
C SER A 163 9.46 -10.97 -13.06
N LYS A 164 8.87 -12.09 -12.65
CA LYS A 164 7.87 -12.81 -13.44
C LYS A 164 6.49 -12.31 -13.02
N LYS A 165 5.84 -11.56 -13.91
CA LYS A 165 4.52 -10.98 -13.68
C LYS A 165 3.41 -11.82 -14.33
N GLN A 166 2.29 -11.96 -13.64
CA GLN A 166 1.04 -12.48 -14.16
C GLN A 166 -0.02 -11.38 -14.05
N TYR A 167 -0.74 -11.12 -15.14
CA TYR A 167 -1.78 -10.09 -15.20
C TYR A 167 -3.15 -10.72 -14.98
N ILE A 168 -3.89 -10.19 -14.02
CA ILE A 168 -5.20 -10.66 -13.59
C ILE A 168 -6.24 -9.58 -13.95
N PRO A 169 -7.30 -9.89 -14.72
CA PRO A 169 -8.21 -8.88 -15.28
C PRO A 169 -9.20 -8.30 -14.25
N GLU A 170 -9.29 -8.87 -13.07
CA GLU A 170 -10.18 -8.45 -12.01
C GLU A 170 -9.74 -7.11 -11.40
N VAL A 171 -10.73 -6.31 -10.96
CA VAL A 171 -10.50 -5.05 -10.25
C VAL A 171 -10.47 -5.32 -8.76
N VAL A 172 -9.34 -5.06 -8.11
CA VAL A 172 -9.16 -5.25 -6.67
C VAL A 172 -8.92 -3.96 -5.90
N TYR A 173 -8.84 -2.83 -6.59
CA TYR A 173 -8.44 -1.55 -6.01
C TYR A 173 -9.20 -0.38 -6.62
N TYR A 174 -9.57 0.60 -5.79
CA TYR A 174 -10.19 1.86 -6.20
C TYR A 174 -9.28 3.02 -5.78
N HIS A 175 -8.50 3.53 -6.73
CA HIS A 175 -7.69 4.71 -6.51
C HIS A 175 -8.57 5.96 -6.51
N GLN A 176 -8.58 6.69 -5.38
CA GLN A 176 -9.43 7.85 -5.12
C GLN A 176 -8.62 9.13 -4.89
N PRO A 177 -7.95 9.68 -5.92
CA PRO A 177 -7.05 10.80 -5.76
C PRO A 177 -7.72 12.04 -5.18
N GLU A 178 -9.06 12.18 -5.30
CA GLU A 178 -9.80 13.31 -4.75
C GLU A 178 -10.18 13.14 -3.28
N ALA A 179 -10.07 11.92 -2.72
CA ALA A 179 -10.41 11.66 -1.32
C ALA A 179 -9.52 12.44 -0.36
N ASN A 180 -8.22 12.57 -0.68
CA ASN A 180 -7.24 13.29 0.13
C ASN A 180 -6.58 14.43 -0.66
N PRO A 181 -7.06 15.70 -0.54
CA PRO A 181 -6.46 16.85 -1.21
C PRO A 181 -5.03 17.17 -0.70
N ASP A 182 -4.66 16.65 0.47
CA ASP A 182 -3.36 16.86 1.10
C ASP A 182 -2.45 15.61 1.00
N SER A 183 -2.76 14.70 0.06
CA SER A 183 -1.88 13.56 -0.21
C SER A 183 -0.48 14.01 -0.62
N LEU A 184 0.52 13.16 -0.36
CA LEU A 184 1.92 13.45 -0.63
C LEU A 184 2.15 13.94 -2.07
N MET A 185 1.55 13.26 -3.07
CA MET A 185 1.66 13.63 -4.47
C MET A 185 1.01 14.98 -4.79
N LYS A 186 -0.18 15.28 -4.23
CA LYS A 186 -0.83 16.57 -4.45
C LYS A 186 -0.04 17.73 -3.81
N ARG A 187 0.50 17.52 -2.62
CA ARG A 187 1.39 18.50 -1.96
C ARG A 187 2.65 18.76 -2.79
N PHE A 188 3.21 17.70 -3.36
CA PHE A 188 4.35 17.82 -4.27
C PHE A 188 4.00 18.64 -5.54
N TRP A 189 2.87 18.31 -6.20
CA TRP A 189 2.44 19.04 -7.41
C TRP A 189 2.07 20.51 -7.15
N ARG A 190 1.59 20.84 -5.95
CA ARG A 190 1.34 22.22 -5.53
C ARG A 190 2.63 22.99 -5.17
N GLY A 191 3.73 22.29 -5.00
CA GLY A 191 5.00 22.87 -4.58
C GLY A 191 5.12 23.07 -3.06
N ASP A 192 4.18 22.51 -2.27
CA ASP A 192 4.20 22.58 -0.80
C ASP A 192 5.36 21.79 -0.19
N ILE A 193 5.87 20.81 -0.93
CA ILE A 193 7.04 20.01 -0.57
C ILE A 193 7.94 19.84 -1.78
N LYS A 194 9.26 19.80 -1.53
CA LYS A 194 10.28 19.64 -2.58
C LYS A 194 10.78 18.19 -2.61
N ARG A 195 11.17 17.70 -3.80
CA ARG A 195 11.97 16.48 -3.92
C ARG A 195 13.30 16.69 -3.20
N ARG A 196 13.72 15.72 -2.39
CA ARG A 196 15.03 15.75 -1.73
C ARG A 196 15.91 14.60 -2.14
N ARG A 197 17.20 14.92 -2.31
CA ARG A 197 18.27 13.92 -2.33
C ARG A 197 18.94 13.73 -0.97
N ASP A 198 18.77 14.67 -0.03
CA ASP A 198 19.38 14.63 1.29
C ASP A 198 18.40 15.06 2.38
N ASP A 199 18.37 14.24 3.42
CA ASP A 199 17.83 14.41 4.77
C ASP A 199 16.62 15.31 5.01
N SER A 200 15.52 14.67 5.44
CA SER A 200 14.32 15.24 6.03
C SER A 200 13.42 16.07 5.09
N LEU A 201 12.14 15.77 5.06
CA LEU A 201 11.11 16.67 4.51
C LEU A 201 11.17 18.01 5.28
N THR A 202 11.62 19.11 4.66
CA THR A 202 11.41 20.45 5.20
C THR A 202 10.19 21.07 4.56
N THR A 203 9.31 21.55 5.40
CA THR A 203 8.36 22.61 5.08
C THR A 203 9.10 23.92 5.23
N ASP A 204 9.10 24.74 4.20
CA ASP A 204 9.45 26.18 4.32
C ASP A 204 8.33 26.89 5.07
#